data_1ff49eaab9c88f242c1681ab2739e277
#
_entry.id   1ff49eaab9c88f242c1681ab2739e277
#
_cell.length_a   1.000
_cell.length_b   1.000
_cell.length_c   1.000
_cell.angle_alpha   90.00
_cell.angle_beta   90.00
_cell.angle_gamma   90.00
#
_symmetry.space_group_name_H-M   'P 1'
#
loop_
_entity.id
_entity.type
_entity.pdbx_description
1 polymer ?
#
loop_
_entity_poly.entity_id
_entity_poly.type
_entity_poly.pdbx_seq_one_letter_code
_entity_poly.pdbx_strand_id
1 'polypeptide(L)'
;YEVVGFDVNAKRIEELKSGYDRTLELSNEQMKKAIDNGMKFSLNLDDIRSCNFFIVTVPTPIDKNKRPDLTPVVKATQSVTKVLKKGDIVVYESTVYPGVTEEICVPLLEESGLKFNKDFFCGYSPERINPGDKEHTVTKIKKITSGSTPEIADKVDEIYRSIITAGTHKASSIKVAEAAKVIENTQRDINIAFINELAMLFEKLNINTIDVLEAAGTKWNFLNFRPGLVGGHCIGVDPYYLTHKAQEVGYNPEMILAGRRINDDMGRYAADQVIKLMIRKGVLINKARVLVLGMTFKENCPDIRNSRVIDVVDELKDFGCKVDVTDPWADSAEVKHEYGFDLVKEYNLDDYDCIVIAVAHNEFKKLNLKGHLVYDIKNIYPEADARL
;
A
#
# COMPACT_ATOMS: atom_id res chain seq x y z
N TYR A 1 22.95 12.11 14.57
CA TYR A 1 23.43 10.74 14.36
C TYR A 1 24.22 10.65 13.08
N GLU A 2 25.26 9.79 13.03
CA GLU A 2 25.85 9.36 11.77
C GLU A 2 24.94 8.28 11.17
N VAL A 3 24.58 8.42 9.88
CA VAL A 3 23.62 7.53 9.22
C VAL A 3 24.21 6.96 7.94
N VAL A 4 24.08 5.65 7.76
CA VAL A 4 24.43 4.95 6.54
C VAL A 4 23.19 4.24 6.00
N GLY A 5 22.74 4.63 4.81
CA GLY A 5 21.71 3.92 4.06
C GLY A 5 22.36 2.77 3.28
N PHE A 6 22.01 1.53 3.63
CA PHE A 6 22.45 0.35 2.93
C PHE A 6 21.30 -0.24 2.10
N ASP A 7 21.55 -0.52 0.83
CA ASP A 7 20.61 -1.22 -0.05
C ASP A 7 21.38 -2.16 -0.98
N VAL A 8 20.77 -3.25 -1.41
CA VAL A 8 21.34 -4.19 -2.37
C VAL A 8 21.12 -3.76 -3.83
N ASN A 9 20.25 -2.78 -4.07
CA ASN A 9 19.94 -2.25 -5.39
C ASN A 9 20.93 -1.15 -5.80
N ALA A 10 21.87 -1.49 -6.68
CA ALA A 10 22.90 -0.58 -7.16
C ALA A 10 22.32 0.70 -7.77
N LYS A 11 21.27 0.57 -8.62
CA LYS A 11 20.63 1.72 -9.26
C LYS A 11 20.01 2.67 -8.21
N ARG A 12 19.40 2.11 -7.16
CA ARG A 12 18.83 2.92 -6.07
C ARG A 12 19.92 3.70 -5.32
N ILE A 13 21.03 3.05 -5.01
CA ILE A 13 22.17 3.71 -4.34
C ILE A 13 22.79 4.80 -5.21
N GLU A 14 22.92 4.60 -6.52
CA GLU A 14 23.41 5.64 -7.44
C GLU A 14 22.49 6.85 -7.48
N GLU A 15 21.18 6.64 -7.59
CA GLU A 15 20.18 7.71 -7.56
C GLU A 15 20.27 8.53 -6.27
N LEU A 16 20.26 7.86 -5.11
CA LEU A 16 20.35 8.52 -3.81
C LEU A 16 21.67 9.30 -3.65
N LYS A 17 22.80 8.76 -4.10
CA LYS A 17 24.09 9.46 -4.11
C LYS A 17 24.08 10.68 -5.02
N SER A 18 23.30 10.66 -6.11
CA SER A 18 23.12 11.81 -6.99
C SER A 18 22.17 12.90 -6.43
N GLY A 19 21.55 12.64 -5.30
CA GLY A 19 20.56 13.54 -4.68
C GLY A 19 19.15 13.40 -5.27
N TYR A 20 18.86 12.29 -5.96
CA TYR A 20 17.55 12.03 -6.56
C TYR A 20 16.81 10.91 -5.83
N ASP A 21 15.56 11.19 -5.44
CA ASP A 21 14.63 10.21 -4.88
C ASP A 21 13.50 9.89 -5.85
N ARG A 22 13.56 8.71 -6.52
CA ARG A 22 12.54 8.28 -7.48
C ARG A 22 11.15 8.09 -6.86
N THR A 23 11.07 7.90 -5.54
CA THR A 23 9.77 7.76 -4.85
C THR A 23 9.09 9.11 -4.61
N LEU A 24 9.78 10.21 -4.85
CA LEU A 24 9.31 11.58 -4.68
C LEU A 24 8.84 11.91 -3.26
N GLU A 25 9.25 11.11 -2.27
CA GLU A 25 8.98 11.38 -0.85
C GLU A 25 9.85 12.52 -0.35
N LEU A 26 11.08 12.63 -0.83
CA LEU A 26 11.99 13.74 -0.56
C LEU A 26 12.25 14.56 -1.82
N SER A 27 12.28 15.89 -1.66
CA SER A 27 12.74 16.76 -2.74
C SER A 27 14.26 16.64 -2.91
N ASN A 28 14.76 17.03 -4.10
CA ASN A 28 16.21 17.04 -4.37
C ASN A 28 16.97 17.94 -3.39
N GLU A 29 16.35 19.03 -2.90
CA GLU A 29 16.95 19.92 -1.89
C GLU A 29 17.08 19.20 -0.55
N GLN A 30 16.04 18.46 -0.12
CA GLN A 30 16.06 17.67 1.12
C GLN A 30 17.09 16.56 1.05
N MET A 31 17.17 15.85 -0.10
CA MET A 31 18.20 14.83 -0.33
C MET A 31 19.60 15.42 -0.28
N LYS A 32 19.86 16.53 -0.96
CA LYS A 32 21.14 17.21 -0.93
C LYS A 32 21.51 17.64 0.49
N LYS A 33 20.58 18.24 1.22
CA LYS A 33 20.79 18.62 2.63
C LYS A 33 21.15 17.42 3.52
N ALA A 34 20.52 16.25 3.30
CA ALA A 34 20.84 15.03 4.06
C ALA A 34 22.27 14.56 3.76
N ILE A 35 22.70 14.58 2.50
CA ILE A 35 24.06 14.23 2.07
C ILE A 35 25.08 15.23 2.65
N ASP A 36 24.82 16.53 2.53
CA ASP A 36 25.69 17.58 3.07
C ASP A 36 25.84 17.49 4.59
N ASN A 37 24.81 16.96 5.30
CA ASN A 37 24.82 16.68 6.73
C ASN A 37 25.50 15.34 7.09
N GLY A 38 26.11 14.65 6.13
CA GLY A 38 26.93 13.46 6.37
C GLY A 38 26.23 12.13 6.20
N MET A 39 24.99 12.10 5.66
CA MET A 39 24.33 10.84 5.31
C MET A 39 25.08 10.14 4.16
N LYS A 40 25.37 8.86 4.34
CA LYS A 40 26.08 8.03 3.38
C LYS A 40 25.17 6.96 2.81
N PHE A 41 25.44 6.51 1.58
CA PHE A 41 24.73 5.41 0.93
C PHE A 41 25.75 4.36 0.46
N SER A 42 25.46 3.08 0.70
CA SER A 42 26.39 2.00 0.39
C SER A 42 25.72 0.72 -0.08
N LEU A 43 26.44 -0.04 -0.93
CA LEU A 43 26.17 -1.42 -1.31
C LEU A 43 27.01 -2.41 -0.50
N ASN A 44 27.98 -1.90 0.26
CA ASN A 44 28.95 -2.74 0.97
C ASN A 44 28.56 -2.89 2.44
N LEU A 45 28.42 -4.14 2.90
CA LEU A 45 28.13 -4.48 4.29
C LEU A 45 29.20 -3.97 5.27
N ASP A 46 30.46 -3.88 4.85
CA ASP A 46 31.52 -3.41 5.72
C ASP A 46 31.33 -1.95 6.15
N ASP A 47 30.67 -1.14 5.34
CA ASP A 47 30.40 0.28 5.64
C ASP A 47 29.39 0.46 6.79
N ILE A 48 28.57 -0.55 7.09
CA ILE A 48 27.63 -0.55 8.21
C ILE A 48 28.16 -1.31 9.44
N ARG A 49 29.35 -1.88 9.39
CA ARG A 49 29.93 -2.64 10.50
C ARG A 49 30.17 -1.81 11.77
N SER A 50 30.42 -0.53 11.62
CA SER A 50 30.57 0.41 12.75
C SER A 50 29.24 0.83 13.39
N CYS A 51 28.12 0.64 12.70
CA CYS A 51 26.79 0.97 13.22
C CYS A 51 26.45 0.10 14.44
N ASN A 52 25.67 0.66 15.37
CA ASN A 52 25.21 -0.02 16.59
C ASN A 52 23.68 -0.01 16.74
N PHE A 53 22.99 0.66 15.82
CA PHE A 53 21.54 0.71 15.75
C PHE A 53 21.14 0.50 14.28
N PHE A 54 20.47 -0.61 14.01
CA PHE A 54 20.05 -1.01 12.68
C PHE A 54 18.55 -0.84 12.54
N ILE A 55 18.10 -0.21 11.46
CA ILE A 55 16.68 -0.08 11.11
C ILE A 55 16.44 -0.84 9.81
N VAL A 56 15.60 -1.86 9.86
CA VAL A 56 15.25 -2.70 8.70
C VAL A 56 13.91 -2.25 8.13
N THR A 57 13.93 -1.73 6.88
CA THR A 57 12.79 -1.11 6.20
C THR A 57 12.48 -1.75 4.85
N VAL A 58 12.74 -3.04 4.70
CA VAL A 58 12.53 -3.76 3.44
C VAL A 58 11.05 -4.02 3.17
N PRO A 59 10.64 -4.19 1.88
CA PRO A 59 9.26 -4.49 1.54
C PRO A 59 8.84 -5.88 2.05
N THR A 60 7.54 -6.03 2.28
CA THR A 60 6.91 -7.27 2.75
C THR A 60 5.70 -7.60 1.86
N PRO A 61 5.92 -8.15 0.66
CA PRO A 61 4.86 -8.50 -0.27
C PRO A 61 4.12 -9.78 0.16
N ILE A 62 3.11 -10.14 -0.62
CA ILE A 62 2.48 -11.46 -0.58
C ILE A 62 2.79 -12.23 -1.87
N ASP A 63 2.80 -13.55 -1.78
CA ASP A 63 2.93 -14.42 -2.94
C ASP A 63 1.61 -14.51 -3.74
N LYS A 64 1.64 -15.23 -4.87
CA LYS A 64 0.46 -15.48 -5.72
C LYS A 64 -0.69 -16.21 -5.01
N ASN A 65 -0.42 -16.86 -3.89
CA ASN A 65 -1.39 -17.54 -3.05
C ASN A 65 -1.86 -16.67 -1.88
N LYS A 66 -1.53 -15.37 -1.91
CA LYS A 66 -1.87 -14.37 -0.86
C LYS A 66 -1.27 -14.71 0.51
N ARG A 67 -0.09 -15.36 0.53
CA ARG A 67 0.67 -15.66 1.74
C ARG A 67 1.78 -14.63 1.94
N PRO A 68 2.09 -14.22 3.18
CA PRO A 68 3.23 -13.35 3.46
C PRO A 68 4.53 -13.87 2.86
N ASP A 69 5.22 -13.04 2.09
CA ASP A 69 6.58 -13.32 1.64
C ASP A 69 7.58 -12.57 2.52
N LEU A 70 8.17 -13.28 3.47
CA LEU A 70 9.16 -12.75 4.39
C LEU A 70 10.59 -12.81 3.82
N THR A 71 10.78 -13.25 2.58
CA THR A 71 12.12 -13.38 1.97
C THR A 71 12.95 -12.10 2.08
N PRO A 72 12.41 -10.88 1.82
CA PRO A 72 13.19 -9.66 1.99
C PRO A 72 13.62 -9.41 3.44
N VAL A 73 12.73 -9.64 4.41
CA VAL A 73 13.02 -9.48 5.85
C VAL A 73 14.09 -10.47 6.29
N VAL A 74 13.97 -11.74 5.89
CA VAL A 74 14.95 -12.80 6.19
C VAL A 74 16.32 -12.43 5.61
N LYS A 75 16.42 -12.03 4.34
CA LYS A 75 17.68 -11.64 3.70
C LYS A 75 18.31 -10.40 4.34
N ALA A 76 17.49 -9.40 4.70
CA ALA A 76 17.98 -8.22 5.41
C ALA A 76 18.52 -8.58 6.80
N THR A 77 17.79 -9.42 7.54
CA THR A 77 18.23 -9.94 8.83
C THR A 77 19.55 -10.69 8.72
N GLN A 78 19.70 -11.59 7.73
CA GLN A 78 20.95 -12.32 7.45
C GLN A 78 22.11 -11.37 7.08
N SER A 79 21.81 -10.24 6.44
CA SER A 79 22.83 -9.22 6.18
C SER A 79 23.30 -8.54 7.46
N VAL A 80 22.36 -8.17 8.33
CA VAL A 80 22.68 -7.59 9.66
C VAL A 80 23.44 -8.60 10.51
N THR A 81 23.06 -9.87 10.52
CA THR A 81 23.74 -10.97 11.27
C THR A 81 25.24 -11.01 11.03
N LYS A 82 25.69 -10.75 9.78
CA LYS A 82 27.11 -10.77 9.40
C LYS A 82 27.95 -9.64 10.01
N VAL A 83 27.32 -8.57 10.47
CA VAL A 83 27.97 -7.38 11.03
C VAL A 83 27.59 -7.08 12.47
N LEU A 84 26.67 -7.88 13.04
CA LEU A 84 26.14 -7.73 14.37
C LEU A 84 27.21 -7.86 15.46
N LYS A 85 27.18 -6.96 16.45
CA LYS A 85 28.13 -6.89 17.58
C LYS A 85 27.40 -6.87 18.91
N LYS A 86 28.16 -7.10 19.98
CA LYS A 86 27.61 -6.94 21.34
C LYS A 86 27.16 -5.51 21.61
N GLY A 87 25.97 -5.39 22.17
CA GLY A 87 25.31 -4.11 22.50
C GLY A 87 24.48 -3.52 21.37
N ASP A 88 24.49 -4.12 20.18
CA ASP A 88 23.72 -3.64 19.04
C ASP A 88 22.20 -3.84 19.23
N ILE A 89 21.45 -2.92 18.64
CA ILE A 89 19.97 -2.96 18.61
C ILE A 89 19.52 -3.05 17.15
N VAL A 90 18.62 -3.99 16.85
CA VAL A 90 18.01 -4.17 15.53
C VAL A 90 16.52 -3.86 15.62
N VAL A 91 16.08 -2.82 14.93
CA VAL A 91 14.66 -2.40 14.90
C VAL A 91 14.08 -2.72 13.53
N TYR A 92 12.94 -3.39 13.51
CA TYR A 92 12.20 -3.67 12.29
C TYR A 92 11.08 -2.65 12.13
N GLU A 93 10.97 -2.04 10.94
CA GLU A 93 9.86 -1.17 10.55
C GLU A 93 8.97 -1.79 9.49
N SER A 94 9.49 -2.82 8.80
CA SER A 94 8.73 -3.57 7.79
C SER A 94 7.43 -4.13 8.38
N THR A 95 6.33 -4.06 7.64
CA THR A 95 5.05 -4.62 8.07
C THR A 95 5.14 -6.14 8.17
N VAL A 96 4.85 -6.67 9.34
CA VAL A 96 4.88 -8.11 9.61
C VAL A 96 3.70 -8.51 10.50
N TYR A 97 3.35 -9.81 10.54
CA TYR A 97 2.38 -10.31 11.50
C TYR A 97 3.00 -10.44 12.90
N PRO A 98 2.19 -10.45 13.96
CA PRO A 98 2.68 -10.56 15.33
C PRO A 98 3.54 -11.80 15.56
N GLY A 99 4.77 -11.59 16.03
CA GLY A 99 5.73 -12.63 16.35
C GLY A 99 6.89 -12.75 15.37
N VAL A 100 6.86 -12.14 14.18
CA VAL A 100 7.92 -12.29 13.16
C VAL A 100 9.27 -11.84 13.71
N THR A 101 9.35 -10.72 14.40
CA THR A 101 10.63 -10.24 14.96
C THR A 101 11.24 -11.28 15.90
N GLU A 102 10.45 -11.80 16.83
CA GLU A 102 10.98 -12.70 17.88
C GLU A 102 11.08 -14.15 17.41
N GLU A 103 10.15 -14.62 16.57
CA GLU A 103 10.06 -16.05 16.18
C GLU A 103 10.88 -16.38 14.93
N ILE A 104 11.13 -15.39 14.06
CA ILE A 104 11.84 -15.57 12.78
C ILE A 104 13.16 -14.80 12.76
N CYS A 105 13.13 -13.49 13.06
CA CYS A 105 14.33 -12.66 12.91
C CYS A 105 15.36 -12.92 14.00
N VAL A 106 14.94 -13.06 15.26
CA VAL A 106 15.86 -13.32 16.38
C VAL A 106 16.66 -14.60 16.19
N PRO A 107 16.09 -15.77 15.83
CA PRO A 107 16.88 -16.97 15.55
C PRO A 107 17.95 -16.77 14.48
N LEU A 108 17.65 -16.01 13.42
CA LEU A 108 18.62 -15.67 12.37
C LEU A 108 19.76 -14.77 12.89
N LEU A 109 19.44 -13.81 13.75
CA LEU A 109 20.44 -12.95 14.39
C LEU A 109 21.35 -13.75 15.34
N GLU A 110 20.81 -14.76 16.02
CA GLU A 110 21.58 -15.65 16.91
C GLU A 110 22.57 -16.55 16.15
N GLU A 111 22.42 -16.73 14.83
CA GLU A 111 23.43 -17.39 13.99
C GLU A 111 24.80 -16.67 14.00
N SER A 112 24.85 -15.39 14.39
CA SER A 112 26.09 -14.65 14.67
C SER A 112 26.92 -15.22 15.85
N GLY A 113 26.32 -16.10 16.65
CA GLY A 113 26.88 -16.61 17.91
C GLY A 113 26.58 -15.73 19.13
N LEU A 114 25.92 -14.59 18.93
CA LEU A 114 25.48 -13.70 20.01
C LEU A 114 24.12 -14.15 20.55
N LYS A 115 23.80 -13.75 21.79
CA LYS A 115 22.57 -14.14 22.48
C LYS A 115 21.59 -12.99 22.60
N PHE A 116 20.35 -13.24 22.21
CA PHE A 116 19.23 -12.30 22.35
C PHE A 116 19.02 -11.88 23.79
N ASN A 117 18.71 -10.61 24.00
CA ASN A 117 18.50 -9.95 25.31
C ASN A 117 19.70 -10.04 26.26
N LYS A 118 20.88 -10.37 25.75
CA LYS A 118 22.14 -10.40 26.49
C LYS A 118 23.25 -9.69 25.74
N ASP A 119 23.50 -10.13 24.49
CA ASP A 119 24.59 -9.62 23.66
C ASP A 119 24.05 -8.65 22.59
N PHE A 120 22.81 -8.84 22.12
CA PHE A 120 22.10 -7.94 21.22
C PHE A 120 20.63 -7.86 21.58
N PHE A 121 19.93 -6.87 21.02
CA PHE A 121 18.54 -6.58 21.36
C PHE A 121 17.75 -6.26 20.10
N CYS A 122 16.41 -6.41 20.18
CA CYS A 122 15.52 -6.06 19.10
C CYS A 122 14.46 -5.05 19.53
N GLY A 123 13.92 -4.34 18.54
CA GLY A 123 12.75 -3.49 18.65
C GLY A 123 11.88 -3.63 17.41
N TYR A 124 10.69 -3.07 17.50
CA TYR A 124 9.78 -2.90 16.37
C TYR A 124 9.12 -1.52 16.41
N SER A 125 9.13 -0.85 15.28
CA SER A 125 8.55 0.49 15.15
C SER A 125 7.95 0.66 13.75
N PRO A 126 6.65 0.38 13.57
CA PRO A 126 6.04 0.32 12.25
C PRO A 126 6.09 1.64 11.50
N GLU A 127 6.29 1.57 10.18
CA GLU A 127 6.04 2.72 9.31
C GLU A 127 4.54 2.92 9.09
N ARG A 128 4.10 4.17 9.21
CA ARG A 128 2.68 4.58 9.17
C ARG A 128 2.39 5.65 8.12
N ILE A 129 3.37 6.01 7.30
CA ILE A 129 3.20 6.98 6.21
C ILE A 129 2.22 6.42 5.19
N ASN A 130 1.40 7.31 4.66
CA ASN A 130 0.56 7.03 3.51
C ASN A 130 1.26 7.61 2.26
N PRO A 131 1.75 6.78 1.32
CA PRO A 131 2.47 7.26 0.16
C PRO A 131 1.75 8.39 -0.57
N GLY A 132 2.49 9.46 -0.90
CA GLY A 132 1.97 10.65 -1.55
C GLY A 132 1.24 11.64 -0.63
N ASP A 133 1.09 11.36 0.67
CA ASP A 133 0.55 12.30 1.65
C ASP A 133 1.65 13.25 2.12
N LYS A 134 1.58 14.50 1.68
CA LYS A 134 2.56 15.54 2.03
C LYS A 134 2.24 16.29 3.33
N GLU A 135 1.06 16.07 3.89
CA GLU A 135 0.63 16.67 5.15
C GLU A 135 1.06 15.80 6.34
N HIS A 136 0.81 14.49 6.27
CA HIS A 136 1.14 13.52 7.30
C HIS A 136 2.50 12.85 7.02
N THR A 137 3.56 13.63 7.11
CA THR A 137 4.95 13.14 6.91
C THR A 137 5.44 12.33 8.12
N VAL A 138 6.57 11.62 7.96
CA VAL A 138 7.13 10.74 9.01
C VAL A 138 7.28 11.42 10.37
N THR A 139 7.66 12.71 10.39
CA THR A 139 7.84 13.46 11.63
C THR A 139 6.53 13.92 12.28
N LYS A 140 5.45 14.00 11.50
CA LYS A 140 4.14 14.50 11.93
C LYS A 140 3.16 13.41 12.32
N ILE A 141 3.48 12.14 12.11
CA ILE A 141 2.67 11.00 12.54
C ILE A 141 3.23 10.45 13.85
N LYS A 142 2.36 10.24 14.86
CA LYS A 142 2.76 9.60 16.10
C LYS A 142 3.33 8.21 15.81
N LYS A 143 4.59 7.97 16.15
CA LYS A 143 5.29 6.70 15.91
C LYS A 143 5.05 5.72 17.05
N ILE A 144 4.78 4.45 16.71
CA ILE A 144 4.75 3.38 17.71
C ILE A 144 6.19 2.89 17.88
N THR A 145 6.61 2.66 19.13
CA THR A 145 7.94 2.15 19.47
C THR A 145 7.81 0.96 20.42
N SER A 146 8.74 0.03 20.34
CA SER A 146 8.82 -1.11 21.26
C SER A 146 10.24 -1.65 21.33
N GLY A 147 10.54 -2.43 22.35
CA GLY A 147 11.83 -3.06 22.55
C GLY A 147 11.69 -4.39 23.28
N SER A 148 12.71 -5.22 23.15
CA SER A 148 12.77 -6.57 23.70
C SER A 148 12.98 -6.63 25.22
N THR A 149 13.44 -5.51 25.82
CA THR A 149 13.45 -5.27 27.28
C THR A 149 12.96 -3.86 27.56
N PRO A 150 12.56 -3.54 28.82
CA PRO A 150 12.15 -2.16 29.16
C PRO A 150 13.20 -1.12 28.82
N GLU A 151 14.47 -1.38 29.12
CA GLU A 151 15.60 -0.48 28.85
C GLU A 151 15.81 -0.27 27.35
N ILE A 152 15.63 -1.30 26.54
CA ILE A 152 15.73 -1.21 25.08
C ILE A 152 14.53 -0.48 24.51
N ALA A 153 13.33 -0.71 25.04
CA ALA A 153 12.14 0.05 24.64
C ALA A 153 12.32 1.54 24.88
N ASP A 154 12.95 1.93 26.02
CA ASP A 154 13.25 3.33 26.32
C ASP A 154 14.28 3.91 25.34
N LYS A 155 15.35 3.19 25.02
CA LYS A 155 16.36 3.62 24.05
C LYS A 155 15.77 3.79 22.65
N VAL A 156 14.97 2.82 22.18
CA VAL A 156 14.28 2.91 20.90
C VAL A 156 13.34 4.11 20.89
N ASP A 157 12.54 4.30 21.94
CA ASP A 157 11.62 5.41 22.06
C ASP A 157 12.35 6.77 22.05
N GLU A 158 13.48 6.88 22.74
CA GLU A 158 14.31 8.11 22.78
C GLU A 158 14.83 8.48 21.39
N ILE A 159 15.33 7.51 20.62
CA ILE A 159 15.83 7.74 19.26
C ILE A 159 14.71 8.25 18.37
N TYR A 160 13.57 7.57 18.33
CA TYR A 160 12.44 8.01 17.51
C TYR A 160 11.86 9.34 17.98
N ARG A 161 11.76 9.57 19.27
CA ARG A 161 11.30 10.86 19.83
C ARG A 161 12.19 12.03 19.44
N SER A 162 13.47 11.80 19.18
CA SER A 162 14.40 12.85 18.74
C SER A 162 14.10 13.38 17.33
N ILE A 163 13.33 12.62 16.52
CA ILE A 163 12.99 12.97 15.13
C ILE A 163 11.48 13.11 14.88
N ILE A 164 10.64 12.50 15.70
CA ILE A 164 9.17 12.49 15.53
C ILE A 164 8.56 13.62 16.37
N THR A 165 8.20 14.71 15.73
CA THR A 165 7.62 15.90 16.41
C THR A 165 6.20 15.64 16.94
N ALA A 166 5.45 14.70 16.32
CA ALA A 166 4.12 14.28 16.79
C ALA A 166 4.18 13.41 18.06
N GLY A 167 5.39 13.08 18.55
CA GLY A 167 5.60 12.20 19.69
C GLY A 167 5.51 10.72 19.35
N THR A 168 5.72 9.90 20.37
CA THR A 168 5.75 8.45 20.28
C THR A 168 4.68 7.81 21.16
N HIS A 169 4.37 6.54 20.87
CA HIS A 169 3.61 5.66 21.75
C HIS A 169 4.43 4.39 21.99
N LYS A 170 4.92 4.23 23.21
CA LYS A 170 5.69 3.04 23.59
C LYS A 170 4.72 1.89 23.85
N ALA A 171 4.71 0.90 22.97
CA ALA A 171 3.91 -0.31 23.10
C ALA A 171 4.48 -1.22 24.21
N SER A 172 3.63 -2.04 24.80
CA SER A 172 4.01 -2.92 25.92
C SER A 172 4.92 -4.08 25.50
N SER A 173 4.96 -4.43 24.21
CA SER A 173 5.84 -5.46 23.64
C SER A 173 6.00 -5.27 22.13
N ILE A 174 6.99 -5.99 21.55
CA ILE A 174 7.20 -6.08 20.11
C ILE A 174 5.95 -6.64 19.42
N LYS A 175 5.38 -7.73 19.91
CA LYS A 175 4.15 -8.34 19.35
C LYS A 175 2.96 -7.39 19.34
N VAL A 176 2.82 -6.56 20.36
CA VAL A 176 1.75 -5.54 20.42
C VAL A 176 1.96 -4.48 19.35
N ALA A 177 3.19 -4.02 19.14
CA ALA A 177 3.51 -3.03 18.11
C ALA A 177 3.32 -3.60 16.68
N GLU A 178 3.71 -4.86 16.44
CA GLU A 178 3.44 -5.59 15.19
C GLU A 178 1.93 -5.72 14.94
N ALA A 179 1.15 -6.14 15.96
CA ALA A 179 -0.30 -6.25 15.87
C ALA A 179 -0.96 -4.91 15.55
N ALA A 180 -0.53 -3.83 16.21
CA ALA A 180 -1.08 -2.49 15.99
C ALA A 180 -0.96 -2.06 14.52
N LYS A 181 0.16 -2.36 13.86
CA LYS A 181 0.37 -2.03 12.46
C LYS A 181 -0.63 -2.72 11.54
N VAL A 182 -0.76 -4.03 11.64
CA VAL A 182 -1.60 -4.78 10.70
C VAL A 182 -3.09 -4.51 10.91
N ILE A 183 -3.54 -4.21 12.14
CA ILE A 183 -4.96 -3.90 12.39
C ILE A 183 -5.37 -2.53 11.86
N GLU A 184 -4.48 -1.54 11.76
CA GLU A 184 -4.79 -0.23 11.20
C GLU A 184 -5.30 -0.35 9.75
N ASN A 185 -4.62 -1.13 8.92
CA ASN A 185 -4.99 -1.36 7.55
C ASN A 185 -6.13 -2.40 7.41
N THR A 186 -6.15 -3.43 8.25
CA THR A 186 -7.23 -4.42 8.27
C THR A 186 -8.57 -3.78 8.63
N GLN A 187 -8.61 -2.89 9.63
CA GLN A 187 -9.81 -2.14 9.97
C GLN A 187 -10.33 -1.31 8.80
N ARG A 188 -9.44 -0.62 8.09
CA ARG A 188 -9.80 0.17 6.90
C ARG A 188 -10.35 -0.72 5.79
N ASP A 189 -9.70 -1.85 5.54
CA ASP A 189 -10.12 -2.83 4.54
C ASP A 189 -11.53 -3.37 4.82
N ILE A 190 -11.82 -3.78 6.06
CA ILE A 190 -13.13 -4.28 6.46
C ILE A 190 -14.21 -3.20 6.34
N ASN A 191 -13.92 -1.95 6.72
CA ASN A 191 -14.88 -0.86 6.57
C ASN A 191 -15.19 -0.57 5.11
N ILE A 192 -14.19 -0.61 4.22
CA ILE A 192 -14.43 -0.46 2.77
C ILE A 192 -15.24 -1.65 2.25
N ALA A 193 -14.93 -2.88 2.66
CA ALA A 193 -15.69 -4.06 2.28
C ALA A 193 -17.17 -3.97 2.68
N PHE A 194 -17.46 -3.48 3.88
CA PHE A 194 -18.82 -3.22 4.33
C PHE A 194 -19.54 -2.20 3.42
N ILE A 195 -18.87 -1.09 3.06
CA ILE A 195 -19.47 -0.11 2.16
C ILE A 195 -19.61 -0.65 0.73
N ASN A 196 -18.68 -1.47 0.26
CA ASN A 196 -18.78 -2.16 -1.03
C ASN A 196 -19.98 -3.12 -1.05
N GLU A 197 -20.20 -3.88 0.00
CA GLU A 197 -21.37 -4.77 0.14
C GLU A 197 -22.68 -3.96 0.13
N LEU A 198 -22.72 -2.81 0.82
CA LEU A 198 -23.87 -1.91 0.78
C LEU A 198 -24.10 -1.34 -0.62
N ALA A 199 -23.06 -0.97 -1.37
CA ALA A 199 -23.19 -0.50 -2.75
C ALA A 199 -23.82 -1.58 -3.65
N MET A 200 -23.37 -2.83 -3.52
CA MET A 200 -23.98 -3.96 -4.26
C MET A 200 -25.44 -4.22 -3.87
N LEU A 201 -25.79 -4.06 -2.59
CA LEU A 201 -27.16 -4.18 -2.09
C LEU A 201 -28.06 -3.04 -2.60
N PHE A 202 -27.58 -1.81 -2.51
CA PHE A 202 -28.35 -0.62 -2.90
C PHE A 202 -28.59 -0.54 -4.41
N GLU A 203 -27.63 -1.03 -5.21
CA GLU A 203 -27.88 -1.20 -6.66
C GLU A 203 -29.09 -2.08 -6.92
N LYS A 204 -29.21 -3.23 -6.22
CA LYS A 204 -30.38 -4.14 -6.35
C LYS A 204 -31.68 -3.53 -5.85
N LEU A 205 -31.61 -2.58 -4.92
CA LEU A 205 -32.76 -1.87 -4.37
C LEU A 205 -33.11 -0.59 -5.16
N ASN A 206 -32.34 -0.24 -6.19
CA ASN A 206 -32.41 1.02 -6.93
C ASN A 206 -32.29 2.25 -6.01
N ILE A 207 -31.40 2.20 -5.01
CA ILE A 207 -31.09 3.27 -4.08
C ILE A 207 -29.70 3.81 -4.42
N ASN A 208 -29.55 5.12 -4.44
CA ASN A 208 -28.24 5.75 -4.62
C ASN A 208 -27.39 5.57 -3.35
N THR A 209 -26.27 4.85 -3.48
CA THR A 209 -25.36 4.57 -2.37
C THR A 209 -24.82 5.85 -1.74
N ILE A 210 -24.47 6.85 -2.55
CA ILE A 210 -23.86 8.08 -2.06
C ILE A 210 -24.87 8.90 -1.23
N ASP A 211 -26.12 9.00 -1.67
CA ASP A 211 -27.17 9.69 -0.93
C ASP A 211 -27.40 9.07 0.45
N VAL A 212 -27.36 7.73 0.52
CA VAL A 212 -27.45 7.00 1.81
C VAL A 212 -26.25 7.32 2.70
N LEU A 213 -25.04 7.29 2.14
CA LEU A 213 -23.81 7.56 2.90
C LEU A 213 -23.73 9.02 3.36
N GLU A 214 -24.23 9.97 2.57
CA GLU A 214 -24.33 11.38 2.97
C GLU A 214 -25.34 11.56 4.10
N ALA A 215 -26.52 10.96 3.98
CA ALA A 215 -27.52 10.99 5.05
C ALA A 215 -27.00 10.34 6.35
N ALA A 216 -26.40 9.16 6.27
CA ALA A 216 -25.81 8.48 7.42
C ALA A 216 -24.64 9.26 8.03
N GLY A 217 -23.84 9.91 7.18
CA GLY A 217 -22.67 10.73 7.55
C GLY A 217 -23.02 11.99 8.35
N THR A 218 -24.29 12.39 8.40
CA THR A 218 -24.73 13.46 9.29
C THR A 218 -24.64 13.11 10.77
N LYS A 219 -24.55 11.81 11.09
CA LYS A 219 -24.35 11.34 12.45
C LYS A 219 -22.88 11.46 12.84
N TRP A 220 -22.59 12.11 13.95
CA TRP A 220 -21.26 12.46 14.42
C TRP A 220 -20.26 11.31 14.55
N ASN A 221 -20.73 10.08 14.78
CA ASN A 221 -19.89 8.88 14.95
C ASN A 221 -19.97 7.92 13.76
N PHE A 222 -20.51 8.33 12.62
CA PHE A 222 -20.48 7.55 11.40
C PHE A 222 -19.13 7.69 10.72
N LEU A 223 -18.53 6.56 10.32
CA LEU A 223 -17.24 6.55 9.63
C LEU A 223 -17.45 6.72 8.13
N ASN A 224 -16.97 7.82 7.58
CA ASN A 224 -17.14 8.20 6.16
C ASN A 224 -16.22 7.40 5.21
N PHE A 225 -16.48 6.11 5.06
CA PHE A 225 -15.89 5.31 3.99
C PHE A 225 -16.75 5.41 2.72
N ARG A 226 -16.12 5.19 1.58
CA ARG A 226 -16.78 5.20 0.26
C ARG A 226 -16.52 3.85 -0.43
N PRO A 227 -17.43 3.41 -1.33
CA PRO A 227 -17.19 2.21 -2.12
C PRO A 227 -16.03 2.45 -3.09
N GLY A 228 -15.36 1.38 -3.49
CA GLY A 228 -14.28 1.47 -4.45
C GLY A 228 -13.35 0.27 -4.47
N LEU A 229 -12.39 0.34 -5.37
CA LEU A 229 -11.36 -0.67 -5.53
C LEU A 229 -10.30 -0.52 -4.42
N VAL A 230 -9.95 -1.63 -3.77
CA VAL A 230 -8.94 -1.66 -2.70
C VAL A 230 -7.66 -2.27 -3.24
N GLY A 231 -6.78 -1.43 -3.74
CA GLY A 231 -5.45 -1.77 -4.26
C GLY A 231 -4.30 -1.30 -3.35
N GLY A 232 -3.10 -1.28 -3.94
CA GLY A 232 -1.87 -0.88 -3.27
C GLY A 232 -1.26 -1.97 -2.41
N HIS A 233 -0.11 -1.67 -1.82
CA HIS A 233 0.70 -2.63 -1.09
C HIS A 233 0.47 -2.62 0.43
N CYS A 234 -0.49 -1.85 0.93
CA CYS A 234 -0.82 -1.79 2.36
C CYS A 234 -2.21 -2.38 2.64
N ILE A 235 -3.29 -1.66 2.25
CA ILE A 235 -4.65 -2.05 2.63
C ILE A 235 -5.03 -3.41 2.04
N GLY A 236 -4.64 -3.69 0.79
CA GLY A 236 -4.91 -4.95 0.12
C GLY A 236 -4.00 -6.11 0.52
N VAL A 237 -2.95 -5.86 1.31
CA VAL A 237 -1.90 -6.84 1.66
C VAL A 237 -1.85 -7.17 3.15
N ASP A 238 -1.83 -6.16 4.02
CA ASP A 238 -1.68 -6.35 5.47
C ASP A 238 -2.72 -7.30 6.11
N PRO A 239 -4.00 -7.32 5.67
CA PRO A 239 -4.97 -8.28 6.20
C PRO A 239 -4.54 -9.74 6.00
N TYR A 240 -3.83 -10.06 4.90
CA TYR A 240 -3.34 -11.42 4.65
C TYR A 240 -2.24 -11.83 5.63
N TYR A 241 -1.43 -10.89 6.10
CA TYR A 241 -0.48 -11.13 7.18
C TYR A 241 -1.18 -11.58 8.45
N LEU A 242 -2.25 -10.88 8.83
CA LEU A 242 -3.02 -11.23 10.02
C LEU A 242 -3.79 -12.54 9.88
N THR A 243 -4.41 -12.79 8.70
CA THR A 243 -5.13 -14.05 8.46
C THR A 243 -4.20 -15.25 8.42
N HIS A 244 -2.98 -15.10 7.89
CA HIS A 244 -1.97 -16.14 7.89
C HIS A 244 -1.60 -16.56 9.33
N LYS A 245 -1.28 -15.58 10.20
CA LYS A 245 -0.95 -15.86 11.61
C LYS A 245 -2.13 -16.44 12.37
N ALA A 246 -3.35 -15.95 12.12
CA ALA A 246 -4.55 -16.49 12.73
C ALA A 246 -4.73 -17.97 12.39
N GLN A 247 -4.59 -18.35 11.14
CA GLN A 247 -4.71 -19.74 10.69
C GLN A 247 -3.58 -20.63 11.25
N GLU A 248 -2.35 -20.11 11.34
CA GLU A 248 -1.21 -20.80 11.94
C GLU A 248 -1.50 -21.20 13.42
N VAL A 249 -2.17 -20.33 14.18
CA VAL A 249 -2.57 -20.61 15.57
C VAL A 249 -3.93 -21.30 15.69
N GLY A 250 -4.49 -21.78 14.57
CA GLY A 250 -5.76 -22.54 14.57
C GLY A 250 -7.03 -21.69 14.65
N TYR A 251 -6.95 -20.37 14.42
CA TYR A 251 -8.10 -19.47 14.41
C TYR A 251 -8.54 -19.13 12.98
N ASN A 252 -9.83 -19.28 12.66
CA ASN A 252 -10.37 -18.86 11.36
C ASN A 252 -10.90 -17.41 11.44
N PRO A 253 -10.24 -16.43 10.78
CA PRO A 253 -10.63 -15.01 10.87
C PRO A 253 -11.75 -14.69 9.88
N GLU A 254 -12.99 -15.07 10.17
CA GLU A 254 -14.14 -15.00 9.27
C GLU A 254 -14.39 -13.59 8.70
N MET A 255 -14.43 -12.57 9.54
CA MET A 255 -14.71 -11.19 9.09
C MET A 255 -13.63 -10.66 8.17
N ILE A 256 -12.36 -10.92 8.49
CA ILE A 256 -11.23 -10.43 7.67
C ILE A 256 -11.24 -11.12 6.30
N LEU A 257 -11.45 -12.45 6.28
CA LEU A 257 -11.52 -13.23 5.03
C LEU A 257 -12.74 -12.83 4.19
N ALA A 258 -13.90 -12.60 4.81
CA ALA A 258 -15.08 -12.12 4.11
C ALA A 258 -14.86 -10.72 3.52
N GLY A 259 -14.29 -9.80 4.28
CA GLY A 259 -13.96 -8.45 3.80
C GLY A 259 -12.98 -8.49 2.62
N ARG A 260 -11.92 -9.29 2.72
CA ARG A 260 -10.97 -9.48 1.61
C ARG A 260 -11.62 -10.04 0.36
N ARG A 261 -12.48 -11.03 0.48
CA ARG A 261 -13.21 -11.60 -0.67
C ARG A 261 -14.07 -10.55 -1.35
N ILE A 262 -14.83 -9.75 -0.60
CA ILE A 262 -15.66 -8.68 -1.16
C ILE A 262 -14.77 -7.67 -1.92
N ASN A 263 -13.71 -7.17 -1.28
CA ASN A 263 -12.83 -6.17 -1.89
C ASN A 263 -12.05 -6.70 -3.09
N ASP A 264 -11.64 -7.96 -3.06
CA ASP A 264 -10.96 -8.60 -4.19
C ASP A 264 -11.88 -8.79 -5.41
N ASP A 265 -13.18 -9.01 -5.19
CA ASP A 265 -14.16 -9.22 -6.25
C ASP A 265 -14.72 -7.91 -6.83
N MET A 266 -14.42 -6.74 -6.23
CA MET A 266 -14.99 -5.45 -6.67
C MET A 266 -14.61 -5.04 -8.09
N GLY A 267 -13.40 -5.41 -8.55
CA GLY A 267 -13.00 -5.14 -9.93
C GLY A 267 -13.91 -5.84 -10.94
N ARG A 268 -14.18 -7.13 -10.73
CA ARG A 268 -15.11 -7.92 -11.55
C ARG A 268 -16.52 -7.35 -11.47
N TYR A 269 -16.99 -7.07 -10.24
CA TYR A 269 -18.31 -6.48 -10.07
C TYR A 269 -18.46 -5.16 -10.84
N ALA A 270 -17.47 -4.28 -10.82
CA ALA A 270 -17.48 -3.02 -11.57
C ALA A 270 -17.56 -3.28 -13.09
N ALA A 271 -16.75 -4.22 -13.61
CA ALA A 271 -16.78 -4.61 -15.01
C ALA A 271 -18.16 -5.17 -15.41
N ASP A 272 -18.77 -6.04 -14.60
CA ASP A 272 -20.12 -6.55 -14.80
C ASP A 272 -21.16 -5.42 -14.91
N GLN A 273 -21.04 -4.38 -14.07
CA GLN A 273 -21.94 -3.23 -14.12
C GLN A 273 -21.73 -2.39 -15.39
N VAL A 274 -20.48 -2.22 -15.84
CA VAL A 274 -20.15 -1.59 -17.12
C VAL A 274 -20.82 -2.34 -18.27
N ILE A 275 -20.68 -3.66 -18.33
CA ILE A 275 -21.30 -4.50 -19.37
C ILE A 275 -22.83 -4.38 -19.35
N LYS A 276 -23.45 -4.47 -18.17
CA LYS A 276 -24.91 -4.28 -18.03
C LYS A 276 -25.37 -2.90 -18.49
N LEU A 277 -24.61 -1.86 -18.16
CA LEU A 277 -24.88 -0.50 -18.62
C LEU A 277 -24.84 -0.41 -20.14
N MET A 278 -23.77 -0.92 -20.76
CA MET A 278 -23.60 -0.94 -22.22
C MET A 278 -24.75 -1.69 -22.91
N ILE A 279 -25.16 -2.87 -22.41
CA ILE A 279 -26.28 -3.66 -22.94
C ILE A 279 -27.58 -2.86 -22.84
N ARG A 280 -27.87 -2.23 -21.70
CA ARG A 280 -29.08 -1.39 -21.50
C ARG A 280 -29.15 -0.20 -22.48
N LYS A 281 -27.99 0.28 -22.92
CA LYS A 281 -27.85 1.37 -23.91
C LYS A 281 -27.77 0.86 -25.37
N GLY A 282 -27.88 -0.45 -25.59
CA GLY A 282 -27.89 -1.05 -26.93
C GLY A 282 -26.51 -1.21 -27.57
N VAL A 283 -25.43 -1.10 -26.79
CA VAL A 283 -24.06 -1.31 -27.29
C VAL A 283 -23.81 -2.80 -27.48
N LEU A 284 -23.25 -3.18 -28.63
CA LEU A 284 -22.84 -4.54 -28.94
C LEU A 284 -21.50 -4.82 -28.25
N ILE A 285 -21.49 -5.70 -27.24
CA ILE A 285 -20.34 -5.93 -26.36
C ILE A 285 -19.12 -6.48 -27.12
N ASN A 286 -19.35 -7.47 -27.98
CA ASN A 286 -18.26 -8.07 -28.75
C ASN A 286 -17.55 -7.00 -29.61
N LYS A 287 -16.30 -6.70 -29.31
CA LYS A 287 -15.46 -5.68 -29.91
C LYS A 287 -15.82 -4.23 -29.56
N ALA A 288 -16.74 -4.00 -28.63
CA ALA A 288 -16.95 -2.65 -28.09
C ALA A 288 -15.64 -2.06 -27.58
N ARG A 289 -15.43 -0.78 -27.84
CA ARG A 289 -14.23 -0.07 -27.40
C ARG A 289 -14.52 0.61 -26.06
N VAL A 290 -13.74 0.26 -25.05
CA VAL A 290 -13.85 0.83 -23.70
C VAL A 290 -12.56 1.57 -23.35
N LEU A 291 -12.68 2.84 -22.94
CA LEU A 291 -11.56 3.61 -22.38
C LEU A 291 -11.63 3.57 -20.86
N VAL A 292 -10.58 3.07 -20.22
CA VAL A 292 -10.41 3.10 -18.77
C VAL A 292 -9.50 4.28 -18.39
N LEU A 293 -10.03 5.19 -17.59
CA LEU A 293 -9.34 6.37 -17.08
C LEU A 293 -8.72 6.08 -15.72
N GLY A 294 -7.41 5.89 -15.69
CA GLY A 294 -6.60 5.58 -14.50
C GLY A 294 -6.19 4.13 -14.42
N MET A 295 -4.94 3.91 -13.99
CA MET A 295 -4.32 2.60 -13.76
C MET A 295 -3.66 2.51 -12.39
N THR A 296 -3.25 3.64 -11.81
CA THR A 296 -2.64 3.69 -10.48
C THR A 296 -3.62 3.24 -9.40
N PHE A 297 -3.13 2.73 -8.28
CA PHE A 297 -4.02 2.28 -7.20
C PHE A 297 -4.71 3.44 -6.46
N LYS A 298 -4.18 4.66 -6.59
CA LYS A 298 -4.66 5.86 -5.90
C LYS A 298 -4.49 7.10 -6.79
N GLU A 299 -5.36 8.07 -6.61
CA GLU A 299 -5.31 9.36 -7.31
C GLU A 299 -4.02 10.16 -7.04
N ASN A 300 -3.52 10.81 -8.09
CA ASN A 300 -2.38 11.74 -8.06
C ASN A 300 -1.10 11.10 -7.46
N CYS A 301 -0.90 9.83 -7.71
CA CYS A 301 0.24 9.04 -7.24
C CYS A 301 0.73 8.13 -8.38
N PRO A 302 2.04 8.01 -8.65
CA PRO A 302 2.56 7.21 -9.75
C PRO A 302 2.58 5.70 -9.49
N ASP A 303 2.16 5.23 -8.32
CA ASP A 303 2.28 3.84 -7.90
C ASP A 303 1.17 2.95 -8.49
N ILE A 304 1.58 1.96 -9.28
CA ILE A 304 0.68 1.00 -9.93
C ILE A 304 0.56 -0.34 -9.20
N ARG A 305 1.36 -0.56 -8.15
CA ARG A 305 1.46 -1.88 -7.49
C ARG A 305 0.12 -2.35 -6.93
N ASN A 306 -0.25 -3.60 -7.24
CA ASN A 306 -1.53 -4.21 -6.82
C ASN A 306 -2.76 -3.34 -7.17
N SER A 307 -2.72 -2.59 -8.27
CA SER A 307 -3.89 -1.85 -8.71
C SER A 307 -5.02 -2.82 -9.08
N ARG A 308 -6.20 -2.62 -8.50
CA ARG A 308 -7.39 -3.43 -8.82
C ARG A 308 -8.09 -2.97 -10.09
N VAL A 309 -7.59 -1.95 -10.74
CA VAL A 309 -8.05 -1.56 -12.08
C VAL A 309 -7.75 -2.66 -13.09
N ILE A 310 -6.65 -3.43 -12.88
CA ILE A 310 -6.35 -4.58 -13.75
C ILE A 310 -7.50 -5.58 -13.78
N ASP A 311 -8.15 -5.85 -12.64
CA ASP A 311 -9.27 -6.79 -12.58
C ASP A 311 -10.46 -6.31 -13.43
N VAL A 312 -10.68 -4.98 -13.47
CA VAL A 312 -11.71 -4.37 -14.36
C VAL A 312 -11.33 -4.55 -15.84
N VAL A 313 -10.06 -4.28 -16.18
CA VAL A 313 -9.54 -4.37 -17.54
C VAL A 313 -9.62 -5.80 -18.07
N ASP A 314 -9.17 -6.75 -17.26
CA ASP A 314 -9.14 -8.16 -17.65
C ASP A 314 -10.54 -8.73 -17.81
N GLU A 315 -11.46 -8.43 -16.90
CA GLU A 315 -12.85 -8.87 -17.00
C GLU A 315 -13.56 -8.26 -18.22
N LEU A 316 -13.35 -6.97 -18.53
CA LEU A 316 -13.90 -6.37 -19.76
C LEU A 316 -13.33 -7.01 -21.03
N LYS A 317 -12.04 -7.37 -21.04
CA LYS A 317 -11.43 -8.13 -22.15
C LYS A 317 -12.01 -9.53 -22.28
N ASP A 318 -12.29 -10.20 -21.17
CA ASP A 318 -12.88 -11.54 -21.15
C ASP A 318 -14.31 -11.53 -21.75
N PHE A 319 -15.07 -10.45 -21.54
CA PHE A 319 -16.33 -10.20 -22.24
C PHE A 319 -16.19 -9.92 -23.75
N GLY A 320 -14.97 -9.78 -24.25
CA GLY A 320 -14.67 -9.52 -25.66
C GLY A 320 -14.58 -8.04 -26.04
N CYS A 321 -14.51 -7.14 -25.09
CA CYS A 321 -14.27 -5.72 -25.34
C CYS A 321 -12.82 -5.45 -25.75
N LYS A 322 -12.60 -4.39 -26.53
CA LYS A 322 -11.29 -3.79 -26.77
C LYS A 322 -11.09 -2.72 -25.74
N VAL A 323 -10.14 -2.93 -24.83
CA VAL A 323 -9.91 -2.01 -23.70
C VAL A 323 -8.61 -1.27 -23.90
N ASP A 324 -8.71 0.06 -23.93
CA ASP A 324 -7.60 0.97 -23.87
C ASP A 324 -7.55 1.61 -22.46
N VAL A 325 -6.36 1.79 -21.93
CA VAL A 325 -6.13 2.36 -20.59
C VAL A 325 -5.24 3.59 -20.71
N THR A 326 -5.61 4.67 -20.04
CA THR A 326 -4.77 5.87 -19.96
C THR A 326 -4.60 6.28 -18.50
N ASP A 327 -3.41 6.76 -18.16
CA ASP A 327 -3.09 7.29 -16.84
C ASP A 327 -2.01 8.36 -16.94
N PRO A 328 -2.24 9.58 -16.41
CA PRO A 328 -1.28 10.67 -16.48
C PRO A 328 -0.10 10.52 -15.51
N TRP A 329 -0.20 9.63 -14.51
CA TRP A 329 0.78 9.45 -13.44
C TRP A 329 1.59 8.16 -13.58
N ALA A 330 1.00 7.11 -14.17
CA ALA A 330 1.66 5.82 -14.28
C ALA A 330 2.79 5.82 -15.31
N ASP A 331 3.90 5.17 -14.98
CA ASP A 331 4.97 4.89 -15.95
C ASP A 331 4.56 3.77 -16.90
N SER A 332 4.53 4.08 -18.20
CA SER A 332 4.07 3.13 -19.23
C SER A 332 4.97 1.89 -19.35
N ALA A 333 6.26 2.01 -19.06
CA ALA A 333 7.17 0.88 -19.08
C ALA A 333 6.95 -0.05 -17.87
N GLU A 334 6.65 0.53 -16.72
CA GLU A 334 6.29 -0.27 -15.52
C GLU A 334 4.95 -0.98 -15.73
N VAL A 335 3.93 -0.31 -16.29
CA VAL A 335 2.62 -0.94 -16.61
C VAL A 335 2.80 -2.09 -17.60
N LYS A 336 3.62 -1.90 -18.63
CA LYS A 336 3.91 -2.97 -19.59
C LYS A 336 4.63 -4.15 -18.95
N HIS A 337 5.58 -3.88 -18.07
CA HIS A 337 6.33 -4.92 -17.35
C HIS A 337 5.44 -5.71 -16.39
N GLU A 338 4.59 -5.02 -15.61
CA GLU A 338 3.79 -5.61 -14.55
C GLU A 338 2.50 -6.26 -15.08
N TYR A 339 1.82 -5.59 -16.02
CA TYR A 339 0.47 -5.96 -16.48
C TYR A 339 0.40 -6.39 -17.96
N GLY A 340 1.49 -6.26 -18.70
CA GLY A 340 1.61 -6.81 -20.08
C GLY A 340 0.96 -6.00 -21.19
N PHE A 341 0.51 -4.75 -20.96
CA PHE A 341 -0.07 -3.88 -21.96
C PHE A 341 0.51 -2.44 -21.91
N ASP A 342 0.36 -1.71 -23.00
CA ASP A 342 0.81 -0.32 -23.11
C ASP A 342 -0.32 0.64 -22.77
N LEU A 343 -0.01 1.75 -22.07
CA LEU A 343 -0.95 2.86 -21.87
C LEU A 343 -1.09 3.68 -23.15
N VAL A 344 -2.33 4.10 -23.46
CA VAL A 344 -2.58 5.06 -24.54
C VAL A 344 -2.34 6.48 -24.02
N LYS A 345 -1.53 7.25 -24.78
CA LYS A 345 -1.20 8.65 -24.45
C LYS A 345 -2.14 9.65 -25.10
N GLU A 346 -2.55 9.35 -26.34
CA GLU A 346 -3.44 10.17 -27.14
C GLU A 346 -4.68 9.36 -27.46
N TYR A 347 -5.85 9.91 -27.20
CA TYR A 347 -7.14 9.28 -27.46
C TYR A 347 -8.19 10.31 -27.81
N ASN A 348 -9.13 9.91 -28.67
CA ASN A 348 -10.34 10.67 -28.94
C ASN A 348 -11.50 9.97 -28.26
N LEU A 349 -12.24 10.67 -27.41
CA LEU A 349 -13.37 10.12 -26.64
C LEU A 349 -14.46 9.55 -27.55
N ASP A 350 -14.70 10.16 -28.72
CA ASP A 350 -15.69 9.71 -29.71
C ASP A 350 -15.38 8.32 -30.30
N ASP A 351 -14.17 7.81 -30.13
CA ASP A 351 -13.79 6.50 -30.62
C ASP A 351 -14.22 5.35 -29.68
N TYR A 352 -14.80 5.67 -28.53
CA TYR A 352 -15.12 4.69 -27.48
C TYR A 352 -16.63 4.61 -27.24
N ASP A 353 -17.11 3.36 -27.12
CA ASP A 353 -18.50 3.05 -26.82
C ASP A 353 -18.85 3.26 -25.35
N CYS A 354 -17.84 3.20 -24.46
CA CYS A 354 -18.00 3.46 -23.03
C CYS A 354 -16.68 3.97 -22.41
N ILE A 355 -16.80 4.84 -21.43
CA ILE A 355 -15.70 5.38 -20.64
C ILE A 355 -15.88 4.94 -19.19
N VAL A 356 -14.83 4.41 -18.59
CA VAL A 356 -14.81 3.96 -17.20
C VAL A 356 -13.84 4.85 -16.41
N ILE A 357 -14.33 5.59 -15.43
CA ILE A 357 -13.48 6.36 -14.52
C ILE A 357 -13.07 5.45 -13.37
N ALA A 358 -11.84 4.92 -13.42
CA ALA A 358 -11.33 3.95 -12.44
C ALA A 358 -10.52 4.62 -11.33
N VAL A 359 -9.85 5.75 -11.59
CA VAL A 359 -9.06 6.51 -10.63
C VAL A 359 -9.42 8.01 -10.68
N ALA A 360 -9.48 8.67 -9.53
CA ALA A 360 -9.95 10.05 -9.40
C ALA A 360 -8.84 11.10 -9.62
N HIS A 361 -7.97 10.94 -10.65
CA HIS A 361 -6.96 11.94 -10.96
C HIS A 361 -7.56 13.32 -11.24
N ASN A 362 -6.85 14.35 -10.84
CA ASN A 362 -7.32 15.74 -11.04
C ASN A 362 -7.47 16.10 -12.52
N GLU A 363 -6.71 15.47 -13.40
CA GLU A 363 -6.77 15.62 -14.85
C GLU A 363 -8.12 15.12 -15.39
N PHE A 364 -8.61 14.00 -14.89
CA PHE A 364 -9.89 13.42 -15.34
C PHE A 364 -11.11 14.23 -14.91
N LYS A 365 -11.04 14.92 -13.77
CA LYS A 365 -12.11 15.84 -13.32
C LYS A 365 -12.34 17.01 -14.27
N LYS A 366 -11.36 17.28 -15.17
CA LYS A 366 -11.43 18.40 -16.14
C LYS A 366 -11.94 17.94 -17.50
N LEU A 367 -12.10 16.64 -17.73
CA LEU A 367 -12.59 16.12 -19.00
C LEU A 367 -14.07 16.48 -19.22
N ASN A 368 -14.39 16.89 -20.44
CA ASN A 368 -15.77 17.02 -20.85
C ASN A 368 -16.26 15.68 -21.40
N LEU A 369 -16.98 14.93 -20.58
CA LEU A 369 -17.53 13.60 -20.93
C LEU A 369 -19.02 13.66 -21.33
N LYS A 370 -19.55 14.85 -21.55
CA LYS A 370 -20.96 15.04 -21.92
C LYS A 370 -21.25 14.39 -23.27
N GLY A 371 -22.27 13.56 -23.33
CA GLY A 371 -22.67 12.84 -24.53
C GLY A 371 -22.03 11.45 -24.71
N HIS A 372 -21.06 11.10 -23.87
CA HIS A 372 -20.48 9.77 -23.82
C HIS A 372 -21.15 8.90 -22.75
N LEU A 373 -21.14 7.59 -22.96
CA LEU A 373 -21.56 6.61 -21.96
C LEU A 373 -20.48 6.46 -20.89
N VAL A 374 -20.80 6.83 -19.66
CA VAL A 374 -19.82 6.89 -18.56
C VAL A 374 -20.23 6.01 -17.38
N TYR A 375 -19.33 5.15 -16.96
CA TYR A 375 -19.39 4.47 -15.67
C TYR A 375 -18.33 5.02 -14.72
N ASP A 376 -18.74 5.54 -13.57
CA ASP A 376 -17.84 6.21 -12.63
C ASP A 376 -17.67 5.40 -11.34
N ILE A 377 -16.53 4.69 -11.21
CA ILE A 377 -16.18 3.93 -10.01
C ILE A 377 -15.85 4.85 -8.83
N LYS A 378 -15.40 6.08 -9.11
CA LYS A 378 -14.87 7.01 -8.09
C LYS A 378 -15.85 8.11 -7.68
N ASN A 379 -17.00 8.18 -8.34
CA ASN A 379 -18.03 9.17 -8.09
C ASN A 379 -17.51 10.63 -8.18
N ILE A 380 -16.74 10.94 -9.23
CA ILE A 380 -16.17 12.27 -9.48
C ILE A 380 -16.86 13.00 -10.63
N TYR A 381 -17.68 12.31 -11.41
CA TYR A 381 -18.42 12.88 -12.54
C TYR A 381 -19.94 12.84 -12.28
N PRO A 382 -20.56 13.98 -11.91
CA PRO A 382 -21.99 14.02 -11.50
C PRO A 382 -22.97 13.57 -12.57
N GLU A 383 -22.61 13.68 -13.87
CA GLU A 383 -23.46 13.32 -15.01
C GLU A 383 -23.20 11.90 -15.51
N ALA A 384 -22.48 11.05 -14.77
CA ALA A 384 -22.24 9.65 -15.16
C ALA A 384 -23.57 8.87 -15.27
N ASP A 385 -23.67 8.01 -16.31
CA ASP A 385 -24.85 7.16 -16.55
C ASP A 385 -25.05 6.10 -15.46
N ALA A 386 -23.96 5.62 -14.87
CA ALA A 386 -23.97 4.78 -13.69
C ALA A 386 -22.68 4.93 -12.88
N ARG A 387 -22.73 4.50 -11.64
CA ARG A 387 -21.61 4.60 -10.69
C ARG A 387 -21.61 3.44 -9.70
N LEU A 388 -20.46 3.27 -9.01
CA LEU A 388 -20.32 2.26 -7.96
C LEU A 388 -21.01 2.72 -6.67
#